data_babdea343f3f98784d9e063a053c6e97
#
_entry.id   babdea343f3f98784d9e063a053c6e97
#
_cell.length_a   1.000
_cell.length_b   1.000
_cell.length_c   1.000
_cell.angle_alpha   90.00
_cell.angle_beta   90.00
_cell.angle_gamma   90.00
#
_symmetry.space_group_name_H-M   'P 1'
#
loop_
_entity.id
_entity.type
_entity.pdbx_description
1 polymer ?
#
loop_
_entity_poly.entity_id
_entity_poly.type
_entity_poly.pdbx_seq_one_letter_code
_entity_poly.pdbx_strand_id
1 'polypeptide(L)'
;MKKIWLSVALASSSLFLTACNDDHDDTSAVVIDDGIPKYNISQPLVVTPENYGLSNMTTVAGQSVKMTYRMLGVNGSEVQATSLLFTPKTTPPITGWPIVVWAHGTTGVADKCAPSKTALNLHVEDMIKKLLAAGYVVVAPDYEGLGEPSSNEAHPFLNLQSAAFSITDAVVAARNYLGNQAAKQWMAVGHSQGGHAALGAAQYASRAQLDYKGTIAVAPASNLAAILTVGEEQAAQETDLESKISTFAMLDTYTALITAGLRNKNPSLTYQQVFKSPTDEIAALADTECSDVLSESLVAAMGQYAAGNGWSLDAYPRTQSNFLSLPEVSQFLSKDSQPLQVKVNQPVIIYQGGADAVVPKDATDLLLSGVAAKQSSIQYHADATWDHGTAYVLNIPNIVKDVQSLMPIQ
;
A
#
# COMPACT_ATOMS: atom_id res chain seq x y z
N MET A 1 19.67 -4.99 65.81
CA MET A 1 19.77 -3.61 66.23
C MET A 1 21.06 -3.04 65.69
N LYS A 2 21.01 -2.22 64.69
CA LYS A 2 21.84 -1.09 64.24
C LYS A 2 21.49 -0.82 62.81
N LYS A 3 20.72 0.25 62.59
CA LYS A 3 20.40 0.83 61.27
C LYS A 3 21.62 1.52 60.75
N ILE A 4 22.04 1.24 59.53
CA ILE A 4 23.06 2.03 58.80
C ILE A 4 22.30 2.77 57.72
N TRP A 5 22.32 4.10 57.78
CA TRP A 5 21.84 5.02 56.76
C TRP A 5 22.99 5.26 55.77
N LEU A 6 22.74 5.04 54.49
CA LEU A 6 23.67 5.45 53.43
C LEU A 6 23.11 6.69 52.79
N SER A 7 23.77 7.82 53.01
CA SER A 7 23.47 9.11 52.40
C SER A 7 24.13 9.18 51.03
N VAL A 8 23.34 9.37 49.97
CA VAL A 8 23.81 9.67 48.63
C VAL A 8 23.85 11.17 48.47
N ALA A 9 25.04 11.72 48.29
CA ALA A 9 25.30 13.14 48.00
C ALA A 9 25.05 13.39 46.50
N LEU A 10 24.07 14.25 46.17
CA LEU A 10 23.91 14.82 44.84
C LEU A 10 24.93 15.95 44.68
N ALA A 11 25.86 15.82 43.74
CA ALA A 11 26.70 16.89 43.27
C ALA A 11 26.00 17.64 42.15
N SER A 12 25.49 18.83 42.42
CA SER A 12 24.96 19.77 41.44
C SER A 12 26.11 20.57 40.82
N SER A 13 26.44 20.32 39.56
CA SER A 13 27.34 21.14 38.77
C SER A 13 26.55 22.25 38.09
N SER A 14 26.67 23.47 38.58
CA SER A 14 26.16 24.69 37.96
C SER A 14 27.08 25.09 36.79
N LEU A 15 26.59 25.02 35.57
CA LEU A 15 27.19 25.59 34.38
C LEU A 15 26.81 27.08 34.30
N PHE A 16 27.80 27.97 34.42
CA PHE A 16 27.65 29.38 34.10
C PHE A 16 27.55 29.58 32.59
N LEU A 17 26.42 30.08 32.13
CA LEU A 17 26.24 30.58 30.77
C LEU A 17 26.72 32.03 30.74
N THR A 18 27.82 32.29 30.05
CA THR A 18 28.19 33.64 29.62
C THR A 18 27.42 33.94 28.34
N ALA A 19 26.50 34.88 28.42
CA ALA A 19 25.82 35.43 27.25
C ALA A 19 26.79 36.36 26.52
N CYS A 20 27.19 36.02 25.30
CA CYS A 20 27.63 36.97 24.30
C CYS A 20 26.46 37.28 23.40
N ASN A 21 26.09 38.54 23.38
CA ASN A 21 25.07 39.09 22.47
C ASN A 21 25.78 39.34 21.13
N ASP A 22 25.42 38.60 20.11
CA ASP A 22 25.63 38.98 18.71
C ASP A 22 24.33 38.69 17.96
N ASP A 23 23.69 39.79 17.54
CA ASP A 23 22.51 39.78 16.69
C ASP A 23 22.86 39.21 15.29
N HIS A 24 22.63 37.90 15.10
CA HIS A 24 22.40 37.29 13.79
C HIS A 24 21.18 36.43 13.91
N ASP A 25 20.11 36.89 13.25
CA ASP A 25 18.89 36.13 12.94
C ASP A 25 19.25 34.94 12.05
N ASP A 26 19.83 33.89 12.64
CA ASP A 26 19.92 32.55 12.04
C ASP A 26 18.87 31.67 12.72
N THR A 27 17.63 31.77 12.26
CA THR A 27 16.64 30.75 12.50
C THR A 27 17.00 29.52 11.66
N SER A 28 18.07 28.84 12.05
CA SER A 28 18.34 27.48 11.60
C SER A 28 17.21 26.61 12.11
N ALA A 29 16.24 26.36 11.26
CA ALA A 29 15.21 25.37 11.54
C ALA A 29 15.90 24.06 11.92
N VAL A 30 15.70 23.61 13.17
CA VAL A 30 16.17 22.30 13.62
C VAL A 30 15.52 21.28 12.70
N VAL A 31 16.30 20.74 11.76
CA VAL A 31 15.85 19.64 10.91
C VAL A 31 15.71 18.42 11.81
N ILE A 32 14.49 18.12 12.22
CA ILE A 32 14.20 16.86 12.92
C ILE A 32 14.36 15.77 11.87
N ASP A 33 15.38 14.94 12.03
CA ASP A 33 15.56 13.73 11.24
C ASP A 33 14.41 12.76 11.61
N ASP A 34 13.52 12.51 10.63
CA ASP A 34 12.38 11.61 10.79
C ASP A 34 12.77 10.13 10.64
N GLY A 35 14.07 9.83 10.47
CA GLY A 35 14.58 8.47 10.27
C GLY A 35 14.19 7.84 8.95
N ILE A 36 13.54 8.58 8.05
CA ILE A 36 13.12 8.08 6.73
C ILE A 36 14.26 8.34 5.73
N PRO A 37 14.80 7.29 5.06
CA PRO A 37 15.83 7.46 4.04
C PRO A 37 15.35 8.39 2.93
N LYS A 38 15.99 9.53 2.76
CA LYS A 38 15.67 10.46 1.68
C LYS A 38 16.08 9.87 0.33
N TYR A 39 15.32 10.19 -0.71
CA TYR A 39 15.64 9.75 -2.06
C TYR A 39 16.99 10.35 -2.50
N ASN A 40 17.94 9.49 -2.84
CA ASN A 40 19.30 9.85 -3.22
C ASN A 40 19.81 9.12 -4.47
N ILE A 41 18.92 8.48 -5.23
CA ILE A 41 19.27 7.76 -6.46
C ILE A 41 19.51 8.77 -7.57
N SER A 42 20.74 8.80 -8.11
CA SER A 42 21.18 9.84 -9.07
C SER A 42 20.51 9.72 -10.43
N GLN A 43 20.11 8.51 -10.84
CA GLN A 43 19.45 8.22 -12.11
C GLN A 43 18.09 7.55 -11.83
N PRO A 44 17.03 8.33 -11.59
CA PRO A 44 15.72 7.78 -11.26
C PRO A 44 15.14 6.84 -12.32
N LEU A 45 15.38 7.13 -13.60
CA LEU A 45 14.94 6.30 -14.73
C LEU A 45 16.05 5.34 -15.16
N VAL A 46 15.66 4.11 -15.46
CA VAL A 46 16.57 3.07 -16.00
C VAL A 46 16.78 3.28 -17.49
N VAL A 47 15.67 3.52 -18.21
CA VAL A 47 15.62 3.74 -19.66
C VAL A 47 14.60 4.82 -19.98
N THR A 48 14.61 5.32 -21.21
CA THR A 48 13.56 6.21 -21.71
C THR A 48 12.20 5.52 -21.63
N PRO A 49 11.16 6.16 -21.07
CA PRO A 49 9.83 5.58 -20.99
C PRO A 49 9.28 5.18 -22.35
N GLU A 50 8.62 4.04 -22.42
CA GLU A 50 8.04 3.47 -23.63
C GLU A 50 6.52 3.63 -23.67
N ASN A 51 5.94 3.62 -24.89
CA ASN A 51 4.49 3.78 -25.03
C ASN A 51 3.73 2.65 -24.35
N TYR A 52 2.70 3.02 -23.57
CA TYR A 52 1.70 2.08 -23.05
C TYR A 52 0.44 2.17 -23.90
N GLY A 53 0.16 1.13 -24.68
CA GLY A 53 -0.94 1.07 -25.63
C GLY A 53 -1.99 -0.01 -25.34
N LEU A 54 -1.96 -0.64 -24.16
CA LEU A 54 -2.85 -1.76 -23.83
C LEU A 54 -4.26 -1.32 -23.41
N SER A 55 -4.47 -0.03 -23.16
CA SER A 55 -5.78 0.55 -22.86
C SER A 55 -6.07 1.78 -23.71
N ASN A 56 -7.32 2.26 -23.68
CA ASN A 56 -7.76 3.42 -24.47
C ASN A 56 -7.22 4.77 -23.95
N MET A 57 -6.20 4.76 -23.10
CA MET A 57 -5.65 5.99 -22.50
C MET A 57 -4.96 6.88 -23.53
N THR A 58 -4.40 6.34 -24.60
CA THR A 58 -3.78 7.09 -25.69
C THR A 58 -4.74 8.08 -26.38
N THR A 59 -6.06 7.84 -26.30
CA THR A 59 -7.07 8.74 -26.88
C THR A 59 -7.38 9.94 -26.00
N VAL A 60 -7.09 9.88 -24.69
CA VAL A 60 -7.45 10.91 -23.70
C VAL A 60 -6.24 11.54 -23.01
N ALA A 61 -5.14 10.84 -22.91
CA ALA A 61 -3.88 11.34 -22.37
C ALA A 61 -3.06 12.09 -23.44
N GLY A 62 -2.27 13.08 -23.04
CA GLY A 62 -1.22 13.70 -23.87
C GLY A 62 -0.06 12.73 -24.08
N GLN A 63 0.36 12.06 -23.00
CA GLN A 63 1.29 10.93 -23.03
C GLN A 63 0.68 9.77 -22.25
N SER A 64 0.91 8.55 -22.74
CA SER A 64 0.56 7.28 -22.06
C SER A 64 1.78 6.39 -22.18
N VAL A 65 2.57 6.31 -21.10
CA VAL A 65 3.87 5.61 -21.12
C VAL A 65 4.05 4.71 -19.93
N LYS A 66 4.90 3.68 -20.09
CA LYS A 66 5.44 2.86 -19.03
C LYS A 66 6.87 3.32 -18.72
N MET A 67 7.13 3.66 -17.48
CA MET A 67 8.45 3.99 -16.96
C MET A 67 9.05 2.77 -16.26
N THR A 68 10.36 2.53 -16.45
CA THR A 68 11.16 1.68 -15.54
C THR A 68 12.01 2.60 -14.69
N TYR A 69 11.85 2.55 -13.38
CA TYR A 69 12.52 3.43 -12.44
C TYR A 69 13.27 2.67 -11.35
N ARG A 70 14.18 3.36 -10.66
CA ARG A 70 14.93 2.83 -9.52
C ARG A 70 14.31 3.30 -8.22
N MET A 71 14.23 2.37 -7.27
CA MET A 71 13.71 2.61 -5.94
C MET A 71 14.53 1.90 -4.88
N LEU A 72 14.34 2.27 -3.63
CA LEU A 72 14.89 1.51 -2.50
C LEU A 72 13.93 0.36 -2.19
N GLY A 73 14.41 -0.87 -2.33
CA GLY A 73 13.63 -2.07 -2.09
C GLY A 73 13.52 -2.45 -0.61
N VAL A 74 12.66 -3.43 -0.33
CA VAL A 74 12.37 -3.94 1.02
C VAL A 74 13.60 -4.46 1.76
N ASN A 75 14.62 -4.89 1.03
CA ASN A 75 15.90 -5.38 1.56
C ASN A 75 16.94 -4.26 1.75
N GLY A 76 16.57 -2.98 1.54
CA GLY A 76 17.47 -1.84 1.69
C GLY A 76 18.48 -1.67 0.54
N SER A 77 18.33 -2.42 -0.55
CA SER A 77 19.11 -2.28 -1.79
C SER A 77 18.33 -1.50 -2.85
N GLU A 78 19.04 -0.93 -3.82
CA GLU A 78 18.42 -0.35 -5.01
C GLU A 78 17.88 -1.47 -5.89
N VAL A 79 16.59 -1.36 -6.26
CA VAL A 79 15.89 -2.27 -7.16
C VAL A 79 15.22 -1.50 -8.28
N GLN A 80 14.73 -2.20 -9.30
CA GLN A 80 13.97 -1.61 -10.40
C GLN A 80 12.50 -1.98 -10.27
N ALA A 81 11.63 -1.04 -10.63
CA ALA A 81 10.20 -1.25 -10.69
C ALA A 81 9.61 -0.52 -11.90
N THR A 82 8.37 -0.86 -12.27
CA THR A 82 7.65 -0.21 -13.35
C THR A 82 6.49 0.62 -12.84
N SER A 83 6.13 1.63 -13.62
CA SER A 83 4.99 2.51 -13.36
C SER A 83 4.39 3.00 -14.67
N LEU A 84 3.07 3.09 -14.72
CA LEU A 84 2.42 3.85 -15.78
C LEU A 84 2.47 5.35 -15.46
N LEU A 85 2.54 6.17 -16.52
CA LEU A 85 2.46 7.61 -16.42
C LEU A 85 1.54 8.14 -17.53
N PHE A 86 0.62 9.00 -17.12
CA PHE A 86 -0.33 9.67 -18.02
C PHE A 86 -0.28 11.17 -17.81
N THR A 87 -0.18 11.97 -18.89
CA THR A 87 -0.24 13.42 -18.80
C THR A 87 -1.55 13.96 -19.36
N PRO A 88 -2.03 15.12 -18.85
CA PRO A 88 -3.12 15.85 -19.52
C PRO A 88 -2.77 16.21 -20.97
N LYS A 89 -3.82 16.44 -21.79
CA LYS A 89 -3.65 17.03 -23.14
C LYS A 89 -3.52 18.56 -23.12
N THR A 90 -3.85 19.18 -22.00
CA THR A 90 -3.74 20.62 -21.81
C THR A 90 -2.29 21.05 -21.68
N THR A 91 -2.02 22.34 -21.92
CA THR A 91 -0.71 22.92 -21.59
C THR A 91 -0.50 22.90 -20.08
N PRO A 92 0.70 22.57 -19.58
CA PRO A 92 0.99 22.64 -18.16
C PRO A 92 0.83 24.07 -17.62
N PRO A 93 0.33 24.25 -16.41
CA PRO A 93 0.42 25.52 -15.67
C PRO A 93 1.87 26.00 -15.57
N ILE A 94 2.08 27.27 -15.21
CA ILE A 94 3.44 27.84 -15.04
C ILE A 94 4.25 27.03 -14.01
N THR A 95 3.59 26.51 -12.98
CA THR A 95 4.20 25.68 -11.94
C THR A 95 4.37 24.20 -12.31
N GLY A 96 3.90 23.81 -13.50
CA GLY A 96 3.75 22.41 -13.93
C GLY A 96 2.46 21.77 -13.48
N TRP A 97 2.12 20.61 -14.04
CA TRP A 97 0.98 19.81 -13.59
C TRP A 97 1.27 19.17 -12.23
N PRO A 98 0.38 19.28 -11.22
CA PRO A 98 0.49 18.51 -9.99
C PRO A 98 0.34 17.01 -10.28
N ILE A 99 0.95 16.17 -9.42
CA ILE A 99 0.98 14.72 -9.62
C ILE A 99 0.01 14.04 -8.66
N VAL A 100 -0.86 13.20 -9.18
CA VAL A 100 -1.66 12.25 -8.40
C VAL A 100 -1.13 10.85 -8.64
N VAL A 101 -0.76 10.15 -7.56
CA VAL A 101 -0.46 8.73 -7.65
C VAL A 101 -1.76 7.94 -7.55
N TRP A 102 -1.99 7.04 -8.50
CA TRP A 102 -2.98 5.99 -8.39
C TRP A 102 -2.30 4.70 -7.90
N ALA A 103 -2.57 4.31 -6.67
CA ALA A 103 -2.10 3.09 -6.06
C ALA A 103 -3.14 1.97 -6.26
N HIS A 104 -2.77 0.92 -7.01
CA HIS A 104 -3.70 -0.14 -7.40
C HIS A 104 -3.98 -1.14 -6.28
N GLY A 105 -5.11 -1.85 -6.38
CA GLY A 105 -5.48 -2.96 -5.51
C GLY A 105 -4.72 -4.25 -5.84
N THR A 106 -5.04 -5.32 -5.13
CA THR A 106 -4.38 -6.62 -5.27
C THR A 106 -4.52 -7.20 -6.66
N THR A 107 -3.39 -7.59 -7.27
CA THR A 107 -3.31 -8.27 -8.56
C THR A 107 -2.55 -9.59 -8.47
N GLY A 108 -1.72 -9.77 -7.45
CA GLY A 108 -0.83 -10.91 -7.24
C GLY A 108 0.56 -10.47 -6.79
N VAL A 109 1.52 -11.39 -6.79
CA VAL A 109 2.92 -11.12 -6.42
C VAL A 109 3.91 -11.48 -7.52
N ALA A 110 3.46 -12.16 -8.56
CA ALA A 110 4.30 -12.52 -9.70
C ALA A 110 4.41 -11.35 -10.71
N ASP A 111 5.54 -11.23 -11.40
CA ASP A 111 5.81 -10.17 -12.38
C ASP A 111 4.71 -9.97 -13.42
N LYS A 112 4.08 -11.06 -13.87
CA LYS A 112 3.02 -11.01 -14.88
C LYS A 112 1.75 -10.30 -14.41
N CYS A 113 1.59 -10.14 -13.09
CA CYS A 113 0.41 -9.53 -12.47
C CYS A 113 0.47 -8.00 -12.41
N ALA A 114 1.54 -7.40 -12.89
CA ALA A 114 1.69 -5.95 -12.95
C ALA A 114 0.60 -5.29 -13.81
N PRO A 115 -0.08 -4.24 -13.31
CA PRO A 115 -1.04 -3.48 -14.11
C PRO A 115 -0.48 -2.93 -15.43
N SER A 116 0.81 -2.62 -15.49
CA SER A 116 1.45 -2.15 -16.73
C SER A 116 1.58 -3.21 -17.82
N LYS A 117 1.35 -4.49 -17.52
CA LYS A 117 1.36 -5.62 -18.46
C LYS A 117 0.00 -5.95 -19.04
N THR A 118 -1.07 -5.34 -18.55
CA THR A 118 -2.45 -5.62 -18.95
C THR A 118 -3.20 -4.34 -19.30
N ALA A 119 -4.39 -4.47 -19.88
CA ALA A 119 -5.31 -3.35 -20.01
C ALA A 119 -5.84 -2.96 -18.62
N LEU A 120 -5.95 -1.65 -18.36
CA LEU A 120 -6.59 -1.14 -17.16
C LEU A 120 -8.07 -1.54 -17.13
N ASN A 121 -8.59 -1.87 -15.95
CA ASN A 121 -10.01 -2.06 -15.80
C ASN A 121 -10.77 -0.73 -15.97
N LEU A 122 -12.07 -0.82 -16.33
CA LEU A 122 -12.89 0.34 -16.69
C LEU A 122 -12.98 1.40 -15.59
N HIS A 123 -12.99 1.00 -14.32
CA HIS A 123 -13.12 1.93 -13.19
C HIS A 123 -11.81 2.66 -12.90
N VAL A 124 -10.66 1.98 -13.09
CA VAL A 124 -9.34 2.61 -13.01
C VAL A 124 -9.15 3.59 -14.19
N GLU A 125 -9.55 3.17 -15.42
CA GLU A 125 -9.55 4.08 -16.56
C GLU A 125 -10.41 5.33 -16.30
N ASP A 126 -11.62 5.19 -15.74
CA ASP A 126 -12.52 6.31 -15.44
C ASP A 126 -11.91 7.27 -14.43
N MET A 127 -11.31 6.74 -13.35
CA MET A 127 -10.59 7.56 -12.37
C MET A 127 -9.46 8.35 -13.03
N ILE A 128 -8.59 7.68 -13.80
CA ILE A 128 -7.46 8.32 -14.45
C ILE A 128 -7.94 9.37 -15.45
N LYS A 129 -8.96 9.06 -16.28
CA LYS A 129 -9.55 10.00 -17.23
C LYS A 129 -10.07 11.28 -16.54
N LYS A 130 -10.75 11.13 -15.42
CA LYS A 130 -11.25 12.28 -14.64
C LYS A 130 -10.13 13.12 -14.03
N LEU A 131 -9.08 12.48 -13.51
CA LEU A 131 -7.90 13.19 -12.99
C LEU A 131 -7.16 13.95 -14.09
N LEU A 132 -6.97 13.33 -15.28
CA LEU A 132 -6.37 14.00 -16.45
C LEU A 132 -7.23 15.18 -16.92
N ALA A 133 -8.55 15.02 -16.99
CA ALA A 133 -9.48 16.09 -17.35
C ALA A 133 -9.45 17.23 -16.34
N ALA A 134 -9.19 16.94 -15.07
CA ALA A 134 -9.00 17.92 -14.01
C ALA A 134 -7.60 18.57 -14.00
N GLY A 135 -6.68 18.15 -14.90
CA GLY A 135 -5.37 18.78 -15.08
C GLY A 135 -4.23 18.16 -14.28
N TYR A 136 -4.37 16.94 -13.76
CA TYR A 136 -3.34 16.24 -13.01
C TYR A 136 -2.58 15.24 -13.88
N VAL A 137 -1.27 15.16 -13.71
CA VAL A 137 -0.51 13.99 -14.13
C VAL A 137 -0.88 12.83 -13.23
N VAL A 138 -1.06 11.64 -13.80
CA VAL A 138 -1.29 10.42 -13.04
C VAL A 138 -0.08 9.50 -13.16
N VAL A 139 0.47 9.07 -12.02
CA VAL A 139 1.53 8.08 -11.88
C VAL A 139 0.94 6.85 -11.21
N ALA A 140 1.05 5.68 -11.84
CA ALA A 140 0.48 4.45 -11.32
C ALA A 140 1.56 3.36 -11.24
N PRO A 141 2.30 3.27 -10.11
CA PRO A 141 3.36 2.28 -9.92
C PRO A 141 2.76 0.88 -9.84
N ASP A 142 3.47 -0.10 -10.41
CA ASP A 142 3.15 -1.53 -10.27
C ASP A 142 3.58 -2.09 -8.90
N TYR A 143 4.38 -1.36 -8.13
CA TYR A 143 5.11 -1.70 -6.91
C TYR A 143 6.36 -2.56 -7.15
N GLU A 144 7.21 -2.64 -6.11
CA GLU A 144 8.39 -3.49 -6.06
C GLU A 144 8.04 -4.96 -6.35
N GLY A 145 8.84 -5.62 -7.18
CA GLY A 145 8.68 -7.04 -7.50
C GLY A 145 7.55 -7.36 -8.49
N LEU A 146 6.83 -6.35 -9.02
CA LEU A 146 5.88 -6.52 -10.11
C LEU A 146 6.40 -5.90 -11.41
N GLY A 147 6.13 -6.55 -12.55
CA GLY A 147 6.46 -6.00 -13.87
C GLY A 147 7.85 -6.36 -14.36
N GLU A 148 8.52 -5.38 -14.98
CA GLU A 148 9.85 -5.54 -15.56
C GLU A 148 10.87 -4.60 -14.88
N PRO A 149 12.16 -4.96 -14.83
CA PRO A 149 12.66 -6.25 -15.29
C PRO A 149 12.16 -7.38 -14.38
N SER A 150 11.85 -8.55 -14.99
CA SER A 150 11.50 -9.74 -14.22
C SER A 150 12.63 -10.06 -13.26
N SER A 151 12.31 -10.15 -11.98
CA SER A 151 13.25 -10.41 -10.91
C SER A 151 12.93 -11.74 -10.21
N ASN A 152 13.87 -12.25 -9.43
CA ASN A 152 13.61 -13.40 -8.55
C ASN A 152 12.91 -13.00 -7.24
N GLU A 153 12.59 -11.71 -7.09
CA GLU A 153 11.95 -11.16 -5.91
C GLU A 153 10.44 -11.04 -6.17
N ALA A 154 9.65 -11.76 -5.40
CA ALA A 154 8.19 -11.57 -5.41
C ALA A 154 7.84 -10.18 -4.86
N HIS A 155 6.71 -9.63 -5.29
CA HIS A 155 6.18 -8.40 -4.72
C HIS A 155 6.03 -8.52 -3.18
N PRO A 156 6.64 -7.62 -2.37
CA PRO A 156 6.50 -7.62 -0.91
C PRO A 156 5.08 -7.21 -0.50
N PHE A 157 4.12 -8.07 -0.79
CA PHE A 157 2.69 -7.80 -0.68
C PHE A 157 2.31 -7.27 0.70
N LEU A 158 1.65 -6.10 0.73
CA LEU A 158 1.24 -5.37 1.94
C LEU A 158 2.40 -5.03 2.91
N ASN A 159 3.66 -5.03 2.47
CA ASN A 159 4.72 -4.38 3.23
C ASN A 159 4.60 -2.87 3.06
N LEU A 160 4.30 -2.16 4.16
CA LEU A 160 3.97 -0.73 4.13
C LEU A 160 5.13 0.12 3.57
N GLN A 161 6.35 -0.17 4.00
CA GLN A 161 7.53 0.59 3.58
C GLN A 161 7.84 0.39 2.10
N SER A 162 7.82 -0.86 1.62
CA SER A 162 8.03 -1.17 0.20
C SER A 162 6.98 -0.50 -0.69
N ALA A 163 5.69 -0.61 -0.33
CA ALA A 163 4.60 0.04 -1.05
C ALA A 163 4.75 1.57 -1.07
N ALA A 164 5.11 2.18 0.06
CA ALA A 164 5.35 3.62 0.17
C ALA A 164 6.55 4.08 -0.68
N PHE A 165 7.64 3.31 -0.68
CA PHE A 165 8.83 3.64 -1.47
C PHE A 165 8.59 3.45 -2.96
N SER A 166 7.80 2.44 -3.35
CA SER A 166 7.33 2.30 -4.73
C SER A 166 6.60 3.56 -5.23
N ILE A 167 5.77 4.15 -4.37
CA ILE A 167 5.03 5.39 -4.67
C ILE A 167 5.96 6.61 -4.71
N THR A 168 6.73 6.85 -3.64
CA THR A 168 7.56 8.06 -3.52
C THR A 168 8.62 8.13 -4.62
N ASP A 169 9.24 7.01 -4.93
CA ASP A 169 10.32 6.92 -5.90
C ASP A 169 9.80 7.02 -7.34
N ALA A 170 8.59 6.47 -7.62
CA ALA A 170 7.91 6.67 -8.91
C ALA A 170 7.56 8.15 -9.16
N VAL A 171 7.13 8.89 -8.12
CA VAL A 171 6.87 10.33 -8.23
C VAL A 171 8.14 11.10 -8.58
N VAL A 172 9.27 10.77 -7.93
CA VAL A 172 10.56 11.41 -8.24
C VAL A 172 10.99 11.09 -9.67
N ALA A 173 10.84 9.83 -10.11
CA ALA A 173 11.15 9.41 -11.48
C ALA A 173 10.26 10.09 -12.52
N ALA A 174 8.96 10.17 -12.28
CA ALA A 174 8.01 10.86 -13.15
C ALA A 174 8.36 12.35 -13.29
N ARG A 175 8.69 13.00 -12.18
CA ARG A 175 9.11 14.40 -12.18
C ARG A 175 10.46 14.61 -12.89
N ASN A 176 11.39 13.67 -12.75
CA ASN A 176 12.65 13.69 -13.51
C ASN A 176 12.41 13.60 -15.01
N TYR A 177 11.48 12.72 -15.44
CA TYR A 177 11.11 12.57 -16.86
C TYR A 177 10.44 13.81 -17.44
N LEU A 178 9.44 14.36 -16.73
CA LEU A 178 8.65 15.48 -17.21
C LEU A 178 9.35 16.85 -17.05
N GLY A 179 10.38 16.93 -16.21
CA GLY A 179 11.10 18.16 -15.91
C GLY A 179 10.17 19.26 -15.38
N ASN A 180 10.23 20.45 -15.99
CA ASN A 180 9.41 21.60 -15.60
C ASN A 180 7.92 21.46 -15.93
N GLN A 181 7.51 20.44 -16.69
CA GLN A 181 6.10 20.17 -16.95
C GLN A 181 5.37 19.58 -15.71
N ALA A 182 6.10 19.01 -14.76
CA ALA A 182 5.54 18.50 -13.52
C ALA A 182 5.86 19.39 -12.32
N ALA A 183 4.83 19.75 -11.55
CA ALA A 183 4.97 20.49 -10.30
C ALA A 183 5.71 19.67 -9.22
N LYS A 184 6.12 20.34 -8.13
CA LYS A 184 6.60 19.64 -6.93
C LYS A 184 5.47 19.05 -6.10
N GLN A 185 4.23 19.52 -6.29
CA GLN A 185 3.05 19.09 -5.55
C GLN A 185 2.62 17.69 -6.01
N TRP A 186 2.34 16.84 -5.03
CA TRP A 186 1.85 15.49 -5.28
C TRP A 186 0.99 14.98 -4.14
N MET A 187 0.15 13.98 -4.43
CA MET A 187 -0.65 13.25 -3.45
C MET A 187 -0.89 11.80 -3.89
N ALA A 188 -1.35 10.96 -2.97
CA ALA A 188 -1.65 9.56 -3.23
C ALA A 188 -3.15 9.27 -3.10
N VAL A 189 -3.67 8.48 -4.03
CA VAL A 189 -5.03 7.93 -4.03
C VAL A 189 -4.94 6.44 -4.26
N GLY A 190 -5.64 5.62 -3.49
CA GLY A 190 -5.61 4.17 -3.69
C GLY A 190 -6.78 3.43 -3.08
N HIS A 191 -7.03 2.21 -3.59
CA HIS A 191 -8.11 1.34 -3.15
C HIS A 191 -7.57 0.00 -2.66
N SER A 192 -8.10 -0.53 -1.55
CA SER A 192 -7.73 -1.85 -1.01
C SER A 192 -6.23 -1.89 -0.61
N GLN A 193 -5.41 -2.80 -1.20
CA GLN A 193 -3.96 -2.75 -1.10
C GLN A 193 -3.42 -1.36 -1.47
N GLY A 194 -3.99 -0.71 -2.49
CA GLY A 194 -3.62 0.66 -2.87
C GLY A 194 -3.98 1.69 -1.81
N GLY A 195 -5.08 1.51 -1.09
CA GLY A 195 -5.44 2.33 0.07
C GLY A 195 -4.41 2.21 1.20
N HIS A 196 -3.96 0.98 1.48
CA HIS A 196 -2.85 0.70 2.39
C HIS A 196 -1.55 1.39 1.91
N ALA A 197 -1.20 1.24 0.62
CA ALA A 197 -0.03 1.86 0.03
C ALA A 197 -0.08 3.40 0.08
N ALA A 198 -1.27 4.00 -0.15
CA ALA A 198 -1.49 5.44 -0.05
C ALA A 198 -1.31 5.95 1.40
N LEU A 199 -1.79 5.22 2.41
CA LEU A 199 -1.50 5.53 3.83
C LEU A 199 -0.01 5.38 4.16
N GLY A 200 0.66 4.40 3.57
CA GLY A 200 2.12 4.28 3.63
C GLY A 200 2.82 5.49 3.01
N ALA A 201 2.37 5.95 1.85
CA ALA A 201 2.91 7.15 1.21
C ALA A 201 2.76 8.39 2.10
N ALA A 202 1.65 8.53 2.86
CA ALA A 202 1.49 9.60 3.85
C ALA A 202 2.55 9.55 4.94
N GLN A 203 2.87 8.35 5.44
CA GLN A 203 3.82 8.13 6.51
C GLN A 203 5.27 8.36 6.04
N TYR A 204 5.59 8.04 4.79
CA TYR A 204 6.94 8.10 4.21
C TYR A 204 7.11 9.23 3.18
N ALA A 205 6.19 10.19 3.11
CA ALA A 205 6.18 11.25 2.09
C ALA A 205 7.47 12.07 2.01
N SER A 206 8.15 12.28 3.14
CA SER A 206 9.39 13.04 3.23
C SER A 206 10.53 12.44 2.40
N ARG A 207 10.46 11.13 2.07
CA ARG A 207 11.42 10.46 1.21
C ARG A 207 11.53 11.13 -0.16
N ALA A 208 10.44 11.51 -0.77
CA ALA A 208 10.42 12.14 -2.10
C ALA A 208 11.07 13.53 -2.13
N GLN A 209 11.20 14.20 -0.98
CA GLN A 209 11.70 15.58 -0.87
C GLN A 209 10.92 16.56 -1.78
N LEU A 210 9.62 16.31 -1.92
CA LEU A 210 8.66 17.07 -2.70
C LEU A 210 7.49 17.53 -1.83
N ASP A 211 6.63 18.38 -2.36
CA ASP A 211 5.51 19.00 -1.65
C ASP A 211 4.29 18.06 -1.63
N TYR A 212 4.24 17.19 -0.62
CA TYR A 212 3.13 16.25 -0.41
C TYR A 212 1.90 16.94 0.14
N LYS A 213 0.73 16.71 -0.50
CA LYS A 213 -0.53 17.43 -0.21
C LYS A 213 -1.55 16.61 0.56
N GLY A 214 -1.49 15.30 0.52
CA GLY A 214 -2.41 14.44 1.26
C GLY A 214 -2.64 13.07 0.65
N THR A 215 -3.48 12.30 1.31
CA THR A 215 -3.86 10.94 0.93
C THR A 215 -5.36 10.78 0.84
N ILE A 216 -5.83 10.04 -0.16
CA ILE A 216 -7.18 9.48 -0.18
C ILE A 216 -7.06 7.96 -0.24
N ALA A 217 -7.56 7.28 0.79
CA ALA A 217 -7.51 5.83 0.93
C ALA A 217 -8.93 5.25 0.92
N VAL A 218 -9.21 4.35 0.01
CA VAL A 218 -10.51 3.68 -0.09
C VAL A 218 -10.37 2.24 0.38
N ALA A 219 -11.16 1.84 1.37
CA ALA A 219 -11.15 0.50 1.96
C ALA A 219 -9.72 -0.01 2.24
N PRO A 220 -8.88 0.75 2.99
CA PRO A 220 -7.46 0.45 3.12
C PRO A 220 -7.22 -0.83 3.93
N ALA A 221 -6.48 -1.78 3.36
CA ALA A 221 -6.06 -2.97 4.10
C ALA A 221 -5.26 -2.56 5.35
N SER A 222 -5.71 -2.98 6.52
CA SER A 222 -5.11 -2.66 7.81
C SER A 222 -5.54 -3.68 8.87
N ASN A 223 -4.82 -3.76 9.98
CA ASN A 223 -5.14 -4.73 11.04
C ASN A 223 -5.31 -6.16 10.53
N LEU A 224 -4.40 -6.59 9.64
CA LEU A 224 -4.52 -7.85 8.90
C LEU A 224 -4.70 -9.07 9.82
N ALA A 225 -4.05 -9.09 10.98
CA ALA A 225 -4.24 -10.17 11.96
C ALA A 225 -5.70 -10.29 12.41
N ALA A 226 -6.37 -9.16 12.65
CA ALA A 226 -7.78 -9.14 13.03
C ALA A 226 -8.67 -9.58 11.85
N ILE A 227 -8.39 -9.13 10.62
CA ILE A 227 -9.13 -9.56 9.43
C ILE A 227 -9.04 -11.09 9.27
N LEU A 228 -7.84 -11.65 9.34
CA LEU A 228 -7.63 -13.09 9.21
C LEU A 228 -8.36 -13.86 10.33
N THR A 229 -8.23 -13.43 11.60
CA THR A 229 -8.82 -14.14 12.73
C THR A 229 -10.35 -14.05 12.72
N VAL A 230 -10.90 -12.85 12.56
CA VAL A 230 -12.36 -12.65 12.56
C VAL A 230 -12.98 -13.27 11.31
N GLY A 231 -12.31 -13.16 10.16
CA GLY A 231 -12.76 -13.79 8.91
C GLY A 231 -12.84 -15.31 9.01
N GLU A 232 -11.87 -15.96 9.68
CA GLU A 232 -11.89 -17.40 9.98
C GLU A 232 -13.10 -17.77 10.86
N GLU A 233 -13.35 -17.00 11.93
CA GLU A 233 -14.47 -17.25 12.84
C GLU A 233 -15.81 -17.07 12.13
N GLN A 234 -15.96 -16.04 11.30
CA GLN A 234 -17.19 -15.79 10.53
C GLN A 234 -17.42 -16.89 9.49
N ALA A 235 -16.41 -17.24 8.71
CA ALA A 235 -16.50 -18.30 7.71
C ALA A 235 -16.81 -19.67 8.33
N ALA A 236 -16.27 -19.96 9.52
CA ALA A 236 -16.58 -21.20 10.23
C ALA A 236 -18.06 -21.30 10.63
N GLN A 237 -18.72 -20.17 10.91
CA GLN A 237 -20.14 -20.09 11.30
C GLN A 237 -21.08 -20.00 10.08
N GLU A 238 -20.54 -19.75 8.88
CA GLU A 238 -21.33 -19.66 7.65
C GLU A 238 -21.99 -21.01 7.34
N THR A 239 -23.29 -20.97 7.07
CA THR A 239 -24.09 -22.15 6.78
C THR A 239 -24.25 -22.40 5.28
N ASP A 240 -24.18 -21.35 4.46
CA ASP A 240 -24.14 -21.47 3.03
C ASP A 240 -22.75 -21.93 2.57
N LEU A 241 -22.69 -23.10 1.92
CA LEU A 241 -21.42 -23.71 1.55
C LEU A 241 -20.65 -22.86 0.50
N GLU A 242 -21.33 -22.25 -0.43
CA GLU A 242 -20.70 -21.42 -1.47
C GLU A 242 -20.07 -20.17 -0.86
N SER A 243 -20.79 -19.49 0.02
CA SER A 243 -20.29 -18.34 0.79
C SER A 243 -19.11 -18.74 1.68
N LYS A 244 -19.18 -19.90 2.35
CA LYS A 244 -18.11 -20.45 3.17
C LYS A 244 -16.84 -20.70 2.34
N ILE A 245 -16.97 -21.37 1.18
CA ILE A 245 -15.85 -21.64 0.27
C ILE A 245 -15.24 -20.32 -0.20
N SER A 246 -16.06 -19.37 -0.63
CA SER A 246 -15.61 -18.08 -1.15
C SER A 246 -14.80 -17.32 -0.08
N THR A 247 -15.29 -17.25 1.16
CA THR A 247 -14.62 -16.56 2.25
C THR A 247 -13.30 -17.25 2.62
N PHE A 248 -13.29 -18.57 2.75
CA PHE A 248 -12.06 -19.29 3.04
C PHE A 248 -11.02 -19.18 1.93
N ALA A 249 -11.44 -19.28 0.67
CA ALA A 249 -10.54 -19.13 -0.47
C ALA A 249 -9.94 -17.72 -0.53
N MET A 250 -10.72 -16.68 -0.22
CA MET A 250 -10.23 -15.31 -0.12
C MET A 250 -9.16 -15.18 0.97
N LEU A 251 -9.43 -15.69 2.18
CA LEU A 251 -8.46 -15.64 3.29
C LEU A 251 -7.17 -16.41 2.97
N ASP A 252 -7.30 -17.59 2.34
CA ASP A 252 -6.15 -18.40 1.94
C ASP A 252 -5.36 -17.75 0.80
N THR A 253 -6.03 -17.06 -0.14
CA THR A 253 -5.39 -16.29 -1.20
C THR A 253 -4.50 -15.20 -0.60
N TYR A 254 -5.04 -14.35 0.28
CA TYR A 254 -4.24 -13.29 0.90
C TYR A 254 -3.12 -13.85 1.77
N THR A 255 -3.36 -14.95 2.50
CA THR A 255 -2.33 -15.62 3.29
C THR A 255 -1.21 -16.16 2.40
N ALA A 256 -1.52 -16.70 1.22
CA ALA A 256 -0.53 -17.18 0.26
C ALA A 256 0.29 -16.03 -0.34
N LEU A 257 -0.36 -14.91 -0.73
CA LEU A 257 0.33 -13.72 -1.23
C LEU A 257 1.25 -13.09 -0.17
N ILE A 258 0.81 -13.02 1.10
CA ILE A 258 1.65 -12.58 2.23
C ILE A 258 2.84 -13.51 2.39
N THR A 259 2.63 -14.82 2.34
CA THR A 259 3.71 -15.81 2.45
C THR A 259 4.75 -15.63 1.36
N ALA A 260 4.33 -15.48 0.10
CA ALA A 260 5.23 -15.22 -1.03
C ALA A 260 6.05 -13.94 -0.81
N GLY A 261 5.40 -12.83 -0.47
CA GLY A 261 6.07 -11.54 -0.25
C GLY A 261 7.06 -11.56 0.93
N LEU A 262 6.74 -12.28 2.01
CA LEU A 262 7.61 -12.42 3.18
C LEU A 262 8.92 -13.18 2.88
N ARG A 263 8.91 -14.07 1.88
CA ARG A 263 10.09 -14.86 1.50
C ARG A 263 11.23 -14.02 0.96
N ASN A 264 10.98 -12.79 0.51
CA ASN A 264 12.05 -11.87 0.11
C ASN A 264 13.02 -11.58 1.28
N LYS A 265 12.49 -11.40 2.48
CA LYS A 265 13.30 -11.17 3.70
C LYS A 265 13.60 -12.46 4.46
N ASN A 266 12.75 -13.46 4.32
CA ASN A 266 12.79 -14.71 5.07
C ASN A 266 12.79 -15.91 4.10
N PRO A 267 13.89 -16.18 3.37
CA PRO A 267 13.94 -17.24 2.35
C PRO A 267 13.71 -18.65 2.90
N SER A 268 13.83 -18.84 4.22
CA SER A 268 13.55 -20.10 4.90
C SER A 268 12.06 -20.35 5.17
N LEU A 269 11.20 -19.32 5.03
CA LEU A 269 9.76 -19.48 5.15
C LEU A 269 9.24 -20.30 3.95
N THR A 270 8.46 -21.34 4.24
CA THR A 270 7.87 -22.20 3.21
C THR A 270 6.36 -22.22 3.32
N TYR A 271 5.70 -22.60 2.23
CA TYR A 271 4.23 -22.75 2.25
C TYR A 271 3.78 -23.85 3.20
N GLN A 272 4.56 -24.92 3.41
CA GLN A 272 4.28 -26.01 4.35
C GLN A 272 4.25 -25.56 5.82
N GLN A 273 4.98 -24.48 6.15
CA GLN A 273 4.94 -23.90 7.50
C GLN A 273 3.65 -23.09 7.74
N VAL A 274 3.01 -22.63 6.65
CA VAL A 274 1.80 -21.79 6.71
C VAL A 274 0.54 -22.58 6.38
N PHE A 275 0.62 -23.52 5.43
CA PHE A 275 -0.51 -24.32 4.96
C PHE A 275 -0.30 -25.81 5.19
N LYS A 276 -1.39 -26.56 5.32
CA LYS A 276 -1.39 -28.02 5.36
C LYS A 276 -1.43 -28.56 3.93
N SER A 277 -0.83 -29.74 3.70
CA SER A 277 -0.97 -30.44 2.42
C SER A 277 -2.42 -30.95 2.21
N PRO A 278 -2.98 -30.85 0.99
CA PRO A 278 -2.36 -30.40 -0.24
C PRO A 278 -2.52 -28.89 -0.52
N THR A 279 -3.09 -28.11 0.37
CA THR A 279 -3.35 -26.67 0.17
C THR A 279 -2.04 -25.86 0.03
N ASP A 280 -0.95 -26.32 0.63
CA ASP A 280 0.39 -25.72 0.47
C ASP A 280 0.88 -25.72 -0.97
N GLU A 281 0.57 -26.76 -1.76
CA GLU A 281 0.90 -26.83 -3.19
C GLU A 281 0.09 -25.84 -4.03
N ILE A 282 -1.20 -25.63 -3.66
CA ILE A 282 -2.05 -24.63 -4.32
C ILE A 282 -1.63 -23.22 -3.93
N ALA A 283 -1.34 -22.98 -2.65
CA ALA A 283 -0.85 -21.69 -2.17
C ALA A 283 0.47 -21.26 -2.84
N ALA A 284 1.32 -22.23 -3.21
CA ALA A 284 2.57 -21.98 -3.92
C ALA A 284 2.35 -21.43 -5.35
N LEU A 285 1.14 -21.54 -5.92
CA LEU A 285 0.79 -20.87 -7.16
C LEU A 285 0.89 -19.35 -7.05
N ALA A 286 0.88 -18.78 -5.84
CA ALA A 286 1.12 -17.36 -5.62
C ALA A 286 2.45 -16.88 -6.24
N ASP A 287 3.47 -17.75 -6.32
CA ASP A 287 4.76 -17.40 -6.92
C ASP A 287 4.69 -17.17 -8.44
N THR A 288 3.64 -17.70 -9.10
CA THR A 288 3.56 -17.69 -10.57
C THR A 288 2.23 -17.22 -11.13
N GLU A 289 1.16 -17.27 -10.35
CA GLU A 289 -0.19 -16.90 -10.79
C GLU A 289 -0.68 -15.61 -10.16
N CYS A 290 -1.61 -14.93 -10.83
CA CYS A 290 -2.25 -13.73 -10.29
C CYS A 290 -3.34 -14.10 -9.28
N SER A 291 -3.75 -13.14 -8.48
CA SER A 291 -4.65 -13.36 -7.34
C SER A 291 -6.00 -13.98 -7.71
N ASP A 292 -6.52 -13.69 -8.90
CA ASP A 292 -7.76 -14.26 -9.42
C ASP A 292 -7.62 -15.77 -9.71
N VAL A 293 -6.58 -16.17 -10.44
CA VAL A 293 -6.30 -17.58 -10.76
C VAL A 293 -5.97 -18.38 -9.49
N LEU A 294 -5.24 -17.79 -8.55
CA LEU A 294 -4.95 -18.42 -7.26
C LEU A 294 -6.23 -18.64 -6.46
N SER A 295 -7.09 -17.63 -6.38
CA SER A 295 -8.38 -17.71 -5.68
C SER A 295 -9.30 -18.77 -6.32
N GLU A 296 -9.43 -18.77 -7.65
CA GLU A 296 -10.19 -19.77 -8.37
C GLU A 296 -9.68 -21.21 -8.12
N SER A 297 -8.35 -21.39 -8.03
CA SER A 297 -7.73 -22.68 -7.74
C SER A 297 -8.07 -23.18 -6.33
N LEU A 298 -8.09 -22.27 -5.34
CA LEU A 298 -8.47 -22.58 -3.97
C LEU A 298 -9.98 -22.88 -3.87
N VAL A 299 -10.83 -22.11 -4.53
CA VAL A 299 -12.29 -22.36 -4.62
C VAL A 299 -12.55 -23.75 -5.22
N ALA A 300 -11.89 -24.06 -6.34
CA ALA A 300 -12.05 -25.35 -7.02
C ALA A 300 -11.63 -26.53 -6.12
N ALA A 301 -10.50 -26.41 -5.42
CA ALA A 301 -10.03 -27.46 -4.52
C ALA A 301 -10.97 -27.68 -3.34
N MET A 302 -11.48 -26.60 -2.73
CA MET A 302 -12.47 -26.68 -1.63
C MET A 302 -13.79 -27.28 -2.11
N GLY A 303 -14.27 -26.85 -3.30
CA GLY A 303 -15.50 -27.40 -3.91
C GLY A 303 -15.38 -28.89 -4.24
N GLN A 304 -14.25 -29.33 -4.78
CA GLN A 304 -13.97 -30.74 -5.07
C GLN A 304 -13.92 -31.57 -3.77
N TYR A 305 -13.28 -31.06 -2.74
CA TYR A 305 -13.25 -31.73 -1.44
C TYR A 305 -14.65 -31.87 -0.85
N ALA A 306 -15.44 -30.79 -0.83
CA ALA A 306 -16.79 -30.80 -0.32
C ALA A 306 -17.69 -31.81 -1.06
N ALA A 307 -17.61 -31.87 -2.38
CA ALA A 307 -18.36 -32.84 -3.19
C ALA A 307 -18.05 -34.30 -2.84
N GLY A 308 -16.80 -34.59 -2.46
CA GLY A 308 -16.38 -35.93 -2.02
C GLY A 308 -16.68 -36.22 -0.55
N ASN A 309 -17.07 -35.22 0.26
CA ASN A 309 -17.22 -35.29 1.70
C ASN A 309 -18.61 -34.83 2.19
N GLY A 310 -19.66 -35.21 1.45
CA GLY A 310 -21.04 -34.94 1.84
C GLY A 310 -21.43 -33.45 1.83
N TRP A 311 -20.81 -32.66 0.97
CA TRP A 311 -20.99 -31.21 0.85
C TRP A 311 -20.54 -30.45 2.13
N SER A 312 -19.50 -30.95 2.79
CA SER A 312 -18.90 -30.34 3.96
C SER A 312 -17.42 -29.98 3.72
N LEU A 313 -16.95 -28.89 4.33
CA LEU A 313 -15.56 -28.51 4.42
C LEU A 313 -14.90 -28.96 5.73
N ASP A 314 -15.61 -29.75 6.55
CA ASP A 314 -15.05 -30.26 7.80
C ASP A 314 -13.75 -31.03 7.52
N ALA A 315 -12.72 -30.71 8.30
CA ALA A 315 -11.38 -31.26 8.15
C ALA A 315 -10.67 -30.95 6.80
N TYR A 316 -11.19 -30.08 5.95
CA TYR A 316 -10.42 -29.59 4.79
C TYR A 316 -9.10 -28.98 5.28
N PRO A 317 -7.94 -29.42 4.76
CA PRO A 317 -6.65 -28.96 5.25
C PRO A 317 -6.32 -27.59 4.69
N ARG A 318 -6.55 -26.53 5.48
CA ARG A 318 -6.22 -25.15 5.14
C ARG A 318 -4.90 -24.73 5.82
N THR A 319 -4.90 -23.65 6.56
CA THR A 319 -3.72 -23.14 7.24
C THR A 319 -3.28 -24.01 8.43
N GLN A 320 -2.00 -23.93 8.78
CA GLN A 320 -1.47 -24.49 10.04
C GLN A 320 -2.03 -23.69 11.22
N SER A 321 -2.36 -24.37 12.30
CA SER A 321 -2.98 -23.74 13.48
C SER A 321 -2.10 -22.70 14.19
N ASN A 322 -0.80 -22.73 13.96
CA ASN A 322 0.19 -21.87 14.59
C ASN A 322 0.84 -20.85 13.62
N PHE A 323 0.35 -20.74 12.36
CA PHE A 323 1.05 -19.91 11.36
C PHE A 323 1.12 -18.43 11.75
N LEU A 324 0.07 -17.89 12.40
CA LEU A 324 0.08 -16.51 12.90
C LEU A 324 1.14 -16.25 13.99
N SER A 325 1.64 -17.32 14.62
CA SER A 325 2.68 -17.26 15.67
C SER A 325 4.09 -17.45 15.12
N LEU A 326 4.26 -17.71 13.83
CA LEU A 326 5.59 -17.70 13.21
C LEU A 326 6.19 -16.31 13.39
N PRO A 327 7.46 -16.18 13.84
CA PRO A 327 8.05 -14.88 14.17
C PRO A 327 7.95 -13.85 13.02
N GLU A 328 8.26 -14.26 11.79
CA GLU A 328 8.21 -13.45 10.60
C GLU A 328 6.78 -13.03 10.23
N VAL A 329 5.79 -13.91 10.41
CA VAL A 329 4.37 -13.60 10.15
C VAL A 329 3.84 -12.66 11.24
N SER A 330 4.13 -12.94 12.51
CA SER A 330 3.72 -12.10 13.64
C SER A 330 4.31 -10.68 13.56
N GLN A 331 5.61 -10.56 13.24
CA GLN A 331 6.28 -9.27 13.00
C GLN A 331 5.62 -8.50 11.87
N PHE A 332 5.37 -9.17 10.74
CA PHE A 332 4.73 -8.56 9.58
C PHE A 332 3.33 -8.05 9.92
N LEU A 333 2.47 -8.90 10.48
CA LEU A 333 1.07 -8.55 10.77
C LEU A 333 0.93 -7.45 11.83
N SER A 334 1.84 -7.40 12.81
CA SER A 334 1.77 -6.42 13.89
C SER A 334 2.47 -5.10 13.60
N LYS A 335 3.42 -5.09 12.67
CA LYS A 335 4.28 -3.92 12.42
C LYS A 335 4.48 -3.61 10.94
N ASP A 336 5.04 -4.54 10.16
CA ASP A 336 5.56 -4.21 8.84
C ASP A 336 4.44 -3.91 7.82
N SER A 337 3.23 -4.44 8.07
CA SER A 337 2.03 -4.19 7.25
C SER A 337 1.09 -3.12 7.82
N GLN A 338 1.33 -2.63 9.04
CA GLN A 338 0.36 -1.76 9.71
C GLN A 338 0.56 -0.29 9.34
N PRO A 339 -0.43 0.38 8.71
CA PRO A 339 -0.36 1.82 8.43
C PRO A 339 -0.68 2.67 9.66
N LEU A 340 -0.43 3.97 9.58
CA LEU A 340 -0.71 4.98 10.62
C LEU A 340 -0.11 4.67 11.99
N GLN A 341 1.11 4.12 12.00
CA GLN A 341 1.88 3.90 13.25
C GLN A 341 2.48 5.20 13.80
N VAL A 342 2.59 6.22 12.96
CA VAL A 342 3.06 7.56 13.32
C VAL A 342 2.04 8.59 12.89
N LYS A 343 2.02 9.74 13.58
CA LYS A 343 1.22 10.89 13.16
C LYS A 343 1.61 11.31 11.74
N VAL A 344 0.62 11.49 10.87
CA VAL A 344 0.78 12.11 9.55
C VAL A 344 0.33 13.56 9.61
N ASN A 345 1.10 14.44 8.96
CA ASN A 345 0.88 15.89 9.06
C ASN A 345 -0.06 16.43 7.98
N GLN A 346 -0.09 15.79 6.82
CA GLN A 346 -0.98 16.16 5.73
C GLN A 346 -2.36 15.52 5.88
N PRO A 347 -3.40 16.12 5.29
CA PRO A 347 -4.76 15.59 5.35
C PRO A 347 -4.86 14.17 4.80
N VAL A 348 -5.67 13.36 5.47
CA VAL A 348 -6.05 12.01 5.02
C VAL A 348 -7.57 11.96 4.89
N ILE A 349 -8.06 11.43 3.77
CA ILE A 349 -9.47 11.13 3.57
C ILE A 349 -9.60 9.62 3.40
N ILE A 350 -10.51 9.00 4.16
CA ILE A 350 -10.77 7.56 4.09
C ILE A 350 -12.23 7.33 3.71
N TYR A 351 -12.46 6.47 2.72
CA TYR A 351 -13.75 5.94 2.34
C TYR A 351 -13.85 4.47 2.72
N GLN A 352 -14.95 4.04 3.37
CA GLN A 352 -15.12 2.67 3.83
C GLN A 352 -16.54 2.19 3.69
N GLY A 353 -16.71 0.97 3.18
CA GLY A 353 -17.99 0.29 3.10
C GLY A 353 -18.37 -0.42 4.40
N GLY A 354 -19.63 -0.25 4.83
CA GLY A 354 -20.20 -1.02 5.95
C GLY A 354 -20.54 -2.47 5.59
N ALA A 355 -20.76 -2.72 4.29
CA ALA A 355 -20.99 -4.07 3.74
C ALA A 355 -19.73 -4.70 3.13
N ASP A 356 -18.55 -4.13 3.40
CA ASP A 356 -17.26 -4.63 2.89
C ASP A 356 -16.86 -5.93 3.62
N ALA A 357 -16.89 -7.05 2.87
CA ALA A 357 -16.49 -8.37 3.37
C ALA A 357 -15.00 -8.68 3.15
N VAL A 358 -14.27 -7.85 2.38
CA VAL A 358 -12.84 -8.03 2.08
C VAL A 358 -11.97 -7.30 3.10
N VAL A 359 -12.27 -6.01 3.32
CA VAL A 359 -11.71 -5.19 4.39
C VAL A 359 -12.86 -4.72 5.26
N PRO A 360 -13.24 -5.49 6.28
CA PRO A 360 -14.37 -5.15 7.14
C PRO A 360 -14.21 -3.76 7.76
N LYS A 361 -15.30 -3.01 7.84
CA LYS A 361 -15.32 -1.66 8.42
C LYS A 361 -14.68 -1.63 9.80
N ASP A 362 -14.86 -2.68 10.61
CA ASP A 362 -14.30 -2.78 11.95
C ASP A 362 -12.76 -2.72 11.95
N ALA A 363 -12.10 -3.25 10.91
CA ALA A 363 -10.65 -3.14 10.77
C ALA A 363 -10.20 -1.69 10.55
N THR A 364 -10.95 -0.91 9.76
CA THR A 364 -10.71 0.52 9.55
C THR A 364 -11.05 1.32 10.81
N ASP A 365 -12.14 1.01 11.50
CA ASP A 365 -12.51 1.65 12.77
C ASP A 365 -11.42 1.41 13.84
N LEU A 366 -10.88 0.18 13.91
CA LEU A 366 -9.77 -0.15 14.79
C LEU A 366 -8.51 0.65 14.43
N LEU A 367 -8.17 0.79 13.16
CA LEU A 367 -7.07 1.64 12.69
C LEU A 367 -7.24 3.08 13.18
N LEU A 368 -8.45 3.64 13.02
CA LEU A 368 -8.76 5.03 13.41
C LEU A 368 -8.80 5.22 14.94
N SER A 369 -8.96 4.15 15.71
CA SER A 369 -8.89 4.19 17.17
C SER A 369 -7.46 4.39 17.70
N GLY A 370 -6.45 4.15 16.86
CA GLY A 370 -5.04 4.26 17.19
C GLY A 370 -4.58 5.67 17.58
N VAL A 371 -3.56 5.78 18.39
CA VAL A 371 -3.03 7.08 18.90
C VAL A 371 -2.56 7.96 17.75
N ALA A 372 -1.80 7.42 16.82
CA ALA A 372 -1.26 8.16 15.68
C ALA A 372 -2.40 8.68 14.75
N ALA A 373 -3.39 7.85 14.48
CA ALA A 373 -4.57 8.24 13.71
C ALA A 373 -5.33 9.40 14.37
N LYS A 374 -5.58 9.32 15.69
CA LYS A 374 -6.25 10.39 16.45
C LYS A 374 -5.48 11.71 16.49
N GLN A 375 -4.17 11.68 16.31
CA GLN A 375 -3.33 12.86 16.23
C GLN A 375 -3.22 13.43 14.82
N SER A 376 -3.69 12.69 13.81
CA SER A 376 -3.65 13.06 12.40
C SER A 376 -4.97 13.72 11.98
N SER A 377 -4.92 14.55 10.92
CA SER A 377 -6.12 15.15 10.33
C SER A 377 -6.78 14.16 9.39
N ILE A 378 -7.72 13.36 9.87
CA ILE A 378 -8.40 12.32 9.09
C ILE A 378 -9.89 12.66 8.95
N GLN A 379 -10.36 12.71 7.71
CA GLN A 379 -11.76 12.74 7.34
C GLN A 379 -12.21 11.33 6.97
N TYR A 380 -13.28 10.84 7.59
CA TYR A 380 -13.76 9.48 7.42
C TYR A 380 -15.19 9.47 6.87
N HIS A 381 -15.36 8.85 5.71
CA HIS A 381 -16.64 8.65 5.04
C HIS A 381 -16.98 7.17 5.04
N ALA A 382 -18.07 6.79 5.69
CA ALA A 382 -18.57 5.42 5.70
C ALA A 382 -20.04 5.37 5.32
N ASP A 383 -20.42 4.34 4.56
CA ASP A 383 -21.81 4.08 4.21
C ASP A 383 -22.11 2.59 4.43
N ALA A 384 -23.24 2.29 5.08
CA ALA A 384 -23.63 0.94 5.45
C ALA A 384 -23.89 0.02 4.22
N THR A 385 -24.20 0.62 3.07
CA THR A 385 -24.55 -0.11 1.85
C THR A 385 -23.40 -0.35 0.90
N TRP A 386 -22.27 0.34 1.09
CA TRP A 386 -21.10 0.11 0.22
C TRP A 386 -20.42 -1.20 0.58
N ASP A 387 -20.16 -2.01 -0.42
CA ASP A 387 -19.23 -3.14 -0.37
C ASP A 387 -17.81 -2.68 -0.75
N HIS A 388 -16.86 -3.63 -0.85
CA HIS A 388 -15.46 -3.34 -1.16
C HIS A 388 -15.28 -2.60 -2.50
N GLY A 389 -16.02 -3.01 -3.53
CA GLY A 389 -15.95 -2.40 -4.85
C GLY A 389 -16.71 -1.08 -4.95
N THR A 390 -17.93 -1.03 -4.40
CA THR A 390 -18.82 0.13 -4.48
C THR A 390 -18.31 1.29 -3.63
N ALA A 391 -17.59 1.05 -2.53
CA ALA A 391 -16.89 2.09 -1.79
C ALA A 391 -15.94 2.91 -2.68
N TYR A 392 -15.33 2.28 -3.67
CA TYR A 392 -14.49 2.94 -4.68
C TYR A 392 -15.33 3.51 -5.84
N VAL A 393 -16.09 2.65 -6.52
CA VAL A 393 -16.70 2.98 -7.81
C VAL A 393 -17.71 4.13 -7.69
N LEU A 394 -18.56 4.12 -6.65
CA LEU A 394 -19.54 5.17 -6.43
C LEU A 394 -18.92 6.50 -6.00
N ASN A 395 -17.72 6.45 -5.42
CA ASN A 395 -17.04 7.63 -4.92
C ASN A 395 -15.99 8.22 -5.88
N ILE A 396 -15.77 7.68 -7.06
CA ILE A 396 -14.85 8.27 -8.04
C ILE A 396 -15.06 9.78 -8.22
N PRO A 397 -16.29 10.31 -8.40
CA PRO A 397 -16.50 11.75 -8.54
C PRO A 397 -16.15 12.54 -7.26
N ASN A 398 -16.40 11.98 -6.08
CA ASN A 398 -16.09 12.62 -4.80
C ASN A 398 -14.57 12.63 -4.57
N ILE A 399 -13.89 11.51 -4.84
CA ILE A 399 -12.43 11.41 -4.77
C ILE A 399 -11.75 12.46 -5.65
N VAL A 400 -12.23 12.68 -6.89
CA VAL A 400 -11.68 13.71 -7.77
C VAL A 400 -11.89 15.13 -7.18
N LYS A 401 -13.05 15.41 -6.58
CA LYS A 401 -13.31 16.69 -5.89
C LYS A 401 -12.38 16.87 -4.69
N ASP A 402 -12.15 15.82 -3.93
CA ASP A 402 -11.23 15.86 -2.77
C ASP A 402 -9.80 16.12 -3.23
N VAL A 403 -9.35 15.48 -4.32
CA VAL A 403 -8.06 15.79 -4.96
C VAL A 403 -7.96 17.27 -5.31
N GLN A 404 -8.99 17.84 -5.96
CA GLN A 404 -9.03 19.26 -6.32
C GLN A 404 -9.04 20.19 -5.10
N SER A 405 -9.68 19.77 -4.01
CA SER A 405 -9.71 20.50 -2.74
C SER A 405 -8.37 20.50 -2.02
N LEU A 406 -7.71 19.34 -1.95
CA LEU A 406 -6.43 19.18 -1.25
C LEU A 406 -5.24 19.71 -2.05
N MET A 407 -5.31 19.66 -3.37
CA MET A 407 -4.23 20.05 -4.27
C MET A 407 -4.79 20.85 -5.47
N PRO A 408 -5.28 22.08 -5.24
CA PRO A 408 -5.81 22.91 -6.33
C PRO A 408 -4.74 23.27 -7.36
N ILE A 409 -5.13 23.30 -8.64
CA ILE A 409 -4.26 23.73 -9.75
C ILE A 409 -4.07 25.24 -9.66
N GLN A 410 -2.80 25.69 -9.68
CA GLN A 410 -2.42 27.12 -9.56
C GLN A 410 -2.09 27.73 -10.91
#